data_8fd62bd137dde8f2c1d8d16b570cefa8
#
_entry.id   8fd62bd137dde8f2c1d8d16b570cefa8
#
_cell.length_a   1.000
_cell.length_b   1.000
_cell.length_c   1.000
_cell.angle_alpha   90.00
_cell.angle_beta   90.00
_cell.angle_gamma   90.00
#
_symmetry.space_group_name_H-M   'P 1'
#
loop_
_entity.id
_entity.type
_entity.pdbx_description
1 polymer ?
#
loop_
_entity_poly.entity_id
_entity_poly.type
_entity_poly.pdbx_seq_one_letter_code
_entity_poly.pdbx_strand_id
1 'polypeptide(L)' 'MESFCDFLQLLRRFGIIIYVGKRVYDIELMSQEIKNLYDSHLIEQQTYLKAWAILKREHQIELSREDL' A
#
# COMPACT_ATOMS: atom_id res chain seq x y z
N MET A 1 7.63 5.01 9.09
CA MET A 1 7.23 4.04 8.06
C MET A 1 8.36 3.94 7.04
N GLU A 2 9.07 2.84 7.07
CA GLU A 2 10.29 2.66 6.26
C GLU A 2 10.17 1.48 5.28
N SER A 3 9.26 0.54 5.55
CA SER A 3 9.18 -0.69 4.78
C SER A 3 7.75 -1.06 4.47
N PHE A 4 7.59 -2.04 3.58
CA PHE A 4 6.28 -2.57 3.24
C PHE A 4 5.60 -3.19 4.46
N CYS A 5 6.38 -3.84 5.34
CA CYS A 5 5.83 -4.39 6.59
C CYS A 5 5.23 -3.29 7.47
N ASP A 6 5.91 -2.16 7.57
CA ASP A 6 5.41 -1.02 8.33
C ASP A 6 4.12 -0.49 7.74
N PHE A 7 4.03 -0.46 6.41
CA PHE A 7 2.83 -0.03 5.72
C PHE A 7 1.66 -0.98 6.01
N LEU A 8 1.90 -2.29 6.00
CA LEU A 8 0.86 -3.28 6.32
C LEU A 8 0.34 -3.10 7.74
N GLN A 9 1.23 -2.78 8.68
CA GLN A 9 0.83 -2.51 10.06
C GLN A 9 -0.03 -1.25 10.14
N LEU A 10 0.27 -0.24 9.35
CA LEU A 10 -0.55 0.96 9.28
C LEU A 10 -1.98 0.62 8.84
N LEU A 11 -2.13 -0.17 7.77
CA LEU A 11 -3.45 -0.57 7.30
C LEU A 11 -4.21 -1.36 8.36
N ARG A 12 -3.53 -2.22 9.09
CA ARG A 12 -4.15 -3.02 10.15
C ARG A 12 -4.71 -2.15 11.27
N ARG A 13 -4.09 -1.01 11.57
CA ARG A 13 -4.61 -0.06 12.56
C ARG A 13 -5.98 0.46 12.18
N PHE A 14 -6.28 0.52 10.90
CA PHE A 14 -7.57 0.95 10.38
C PHE A 14 -8.49 -0.22 10.04
N GLY A 15 -8.10 -1.44 10.44
CA GLY A 15 -8.91 -2.62 10.20
C GLY A 15 -8.90 -3.08 8.74
N ILE A 16 -7.91 -2.67 7.97
CA ILE A 16 -7.82 -2.98 6.54
C ILE A 16 -6.87 -4.14 6.33
N ILE A 17 -7.41 -5.24 5.81
CA ILE A 17 -6.64 -6.42 5.44
C ILE A 17 -7.00 -6.77 4.00
N ILE A 18 -6.00 -6.79 3.13
CA ILE A 18 -6.21 -7.05 1.70
C ILE A 18 -5.42 -8.29 1.30
N TYR A 19 -6.12 -9.27 0.75
CA TYR A 19 -5.51 -10.48 0.23
C TYR A 19 -6.44 -11.10 -0.81
N VAL A 20 -6.13 -10.87 -2.10
CA VAL A 20 -6.91 -11.45 -3.21
C VAL A 20 -6.15 -12.59 -3.90
N GLY A 21 -4.95 -12.92 -3.43
CA GLY A 21 -4.20 -14.06 -3.93
C GLY A 21 -3.10 -13.73 -4.92
N LYS A 22 -3.09 -12.53 -5.46
CA LYS A 22 -2.05 -12.08 -6.38
C LYS A 22 -1.50 -10.74 -5.89
N ARG A 23 -0.21 -10.70 -5.63
CA ARG A 23 0.42 -9.57 -4.94
C ARG A 23 0.29 -8.25 -5.69
N VAL A 24 0.38 -8.27 -7.02
CA VAL A 24 0.24 -7.03 -7.79
C VAL A 24 -1.15 -6.44 -7.61
N TYR A 25 -2.17 -7.27 -7.56
CA TYR A 25 -3.54 -6.80 -7.34
C TYR A 25 -3.79 -6.36 -5.90
N ASP A 26 -3.17 -7.06 -4.94
CA ASP A 26 -3.23 -6.65 -3.53
C ASP A 26 -2.67 -5.24 -3.38
N ILE A 27 -1.53 -4.96 -4.03
CA ILE A 27 -0.89 -3.65 -3.97
C ILE A 27 -1.77 -2.57 -4.60
N GLU A 28 -2.42 -2.88 -5.72
CA GLU A 28 -3.32 -1.92 -6.37
C GLU A 28 -4.51 -1.57 -5.48
N LEU A 29 -5.08 -2.57 -4.79
CA LEU A 29 -6.17 -2.34 -3.85
C LEU A 29 -5.69 -1.55 -2.63
N MET A 30 -4.49 -1.84 -2.14
CA MET A 30 -3.88 -1.08 -1.04
C MET A 30 -3.69 0.38 -1.40
N SER A 31 -3.32 0.65 -2.66
CA SER A 31 -3.16 2.03 -3.13
C SER A 31 -4.48 2.79 -3.07
N GLN A 32 -5.58 2.12 -3.44
CA GLN A 32 -6.89 2.74 -3.36
C GLN A 32 -7.28 3.02 -1.91
N GLU A 33 -7.01 2.08 -1.01
CA GLU A 33 -7.35 2.24 0.40
C GLU A 33 -6.54 3.36 1.05
N ILE A 34 -5.25 3.46 0.75
CA ILE A 34 -4.42 4.52 1.34
C ILE A 34 -4.86 5.90 0.84
N LYS A 35 -5.31 5.98 -0.41
CA LYS A 35 -5.85 7.22 -0.94
C LYS A 35 -7.14 7.60 -0.23
N ASN A 36 -8.00 6.62 0.02
CA ASN A 36 -9.25 6.86 0.76
C ASN A 36 -8.98 7.37 2.17
N LEU A 37 -7.99 6.79 2.85
CA LEU A 37 -7.61 7.25 4.19
C LEU A 37 -7.11 8.70 4.16
N TYR A 38 -6.33 9.05 3.16
CA TYR A 38 -5.83 10.41 3.02
C TYR A 38 -6.97 11.39 2.70
N ASP A 39 -7.84 11.04 1.76
CA ASP A 39 -8.97 11.89 1.37
C ASP A 39 -9.93 12.10 2.53
N SER A 40 -10.02 11.13 3.43
CA SER A 40 -10.87 11.22 4.63
C SER A 40 -10.16 11.90 5.82
N HIS A 41 -8.96 12.40 5.63
CA HIS A 41 -8.15 13.08 6.67
C HIS A 41 -7.80 12.18 7.85
N LEU A 42 -7.75 10.85 7.62
CA LEU A 42 -7.37 9.90 8.67
C LEU A 42 -5.86 9.73 8.78
N ILE A 43 -5.12 10.11 7.74
CA ILE A 43 -3.65 10.10 7.76
C ILE A 43 -3.14 11.42 7.21
N GLU A 44 -1.94 11.80 7.63
CA GLU A 44 -1.29 13.03 7.19
C GLU A 44 -0.69 12.88 5.80
N GLN A 45 -0.47 14.01 5.12
CA GLN A 45 0.14 14.03 3.81
C GLN A 45 1.49 13.32 3.78
N GLN A 46 2.30 13.53 4.80
CA GLN A 46 3.62 12.91 4.90
C GLN A 46 3.52 11.39 4.94
N THR A 47 2.58 10.89 5.73
CA THR A 47 2.32 9.45 5.82
C THR A 47 1.84 8.90 4.49
N TYR A 48 0.93 9.62 3.83
CA TYR A 48 0.42 9.22 2.52
C TYR A 48 1.55 9.14 1.48
N LEU A 49 2.41 10.14 1.43
CA LEU A 49 3.51 10.17 0.46
C LEU A 49 4.51 9.04 0.68
N LYS A 50 4.82 8.74 1.94
CA LYS A 50 5.70 7.61 2.27
C LYS A 50 5.07 6.27 1.86
N ALA A 51 3.79 6.11 2.16
CA ALA A 51 3.06 4.89 1.79
C ALA A 51 3.01 4.73 0.27
N TRP A 52 2.73 5.81 -0.44
CA TRP A 52 2.67 5.80 -1.90
C TRP A 52 4.00 5.38 -2.51
N ALA A 53 5.11 5.88 -1.99
CA ALA A 53 6.45 5.53 -2.48
C ALA A 53 6.75 4.05 -2.25
N ILE A 54 6.38 3.52 -1.07
CA ILE A 54 6.56 2.11 -0.76
C ILE A 54 5.74 1.23 -1.71
N LEU A 55 4.48 1.58 -1.93
CA LEU A 55 3.60 0.82 -2.81
C LEU A 55 4.07 0.85 -4.24
N LYS A 56 4.52 2.00 -4.72
CA LYS A 56 5.03 2.13 -6.08
C LYS A 56 6.25 1.23 -6.30
N ARG A 57 7.16 1.19 -5.32
CA ARG A 57 8.33 0.34 -5.39
C ARG A 57 7.94 -1.14 -5.42
N GLU A 58 7.06 -1.56 -4.52
CA GLU A 58 6.63 -2.95 -4.47
C GLU A 58 5.88 -3.36 -5.73
N HIS A 59 5.08 -2.45 -6.29
CA HIS A 59 4.37 -2.70 -7.53
C HIS A 59 5.34 -2.95 -8.69
N GLN A 60 6.39 -2.15 -8.79
CA GLN A 60 7.42 -2.33 -9.81
C GLN A 60 8.13 -3.68 -9.67
N ILE A 61 8.46 -4.06 -8.43
CA ILE A 61 9.11 -5.34 -8.16
C ILE A 61 8.22 -6.50 -8.60
N GLU A 62 6.93 -6.44 -8.28
CA GLU A 62 6.01 -7.52 -8.64
C GLU A 62 5.76 -7.60 -10.14
N LEU A 63 5.68 -6.45 -10.83
CA LEU A 63 5.55 -6.44 -12.28
C LEU A 63 6.77 -7.07 -12.95
N SER A 64 7.96 -6.79 -12.44
CA SER A 64 9.19 -7.39 -12.97
C SER A 64 9.20 -8.91 -12.80
N ARG A 65 8.65 -9.40 -11.69
CA ARG A 65 8.56 -10.84 -11.43
C ARG A 65 7.56 -11.53 -12.37
N GLU A 66 6.49 -10.85 -12.73
CA GLU A 66 5.47 -11.42 -13.61
C GLU A 66 5.98 -11.61 -15.04
N ASP A 67 6.94 -10.80 -15.45
CA ASP A 67 7.55 -10.89 -16.78
C ASP A 67 8.50 -12.07 -16.90
N LEU A 68 8.77 -12.79 -15.83
CA LEU A 68 9.59 -13.97 -15.84
C LEU A 68 8.70 -15.21 -16.01
#